data_d45f23e8a79a8633f09ad0d294c4a2d9
#
_entry.id   d45f23e8a79a8633f09ad0d294c4a2d9
#
_cell.length_a   1.000
_cell.length_b   1.000
_cell.length_c   1.000
_cell.angle_alpha   90.00
_cell.angle_beta   90.00
_cell.angle_gamma   90.00
#
_symmetry.space_group_name_H-M   'P 1'
#
loop_
_entity.id
_entity.type
_entity.pdbx_description
1 polymer ?
#
loop_
_entity_poly.entity_id
_entity_poly.type
_entity_poly.pdbx_seq_one_letter_code
_entity_poly.pdbx_strand_id
1 'polypeptide(L)'
;MFNVYLVDDDALILEELIEVVPWLDNGFTVAGSQTNPMAAIEEIGFLKPDVVFCDLKMPGMDGNELIKRLKETGLDAEYVMISAYDNFENVRIFFQQSGFDYILKPVNNEDIQLVLERLNGRLSRKKRQDDPEAKTDNPNFNRMIAYIDENYCEKITLDMLAEKFGFSRNYICVLFAKHLNTSLTCYLTDIRMKRAKEMLSDRAALVKEVALACGYKEY
;
A
#
# COMPACT_ATOMS: atom_id res chain seq x y z
N MET A 1 6.59 -4.94 12.10
CA MET A 1 7.63 -4.70 11.10
C MET A 1 7.32 -5.55 9.90
N PHE A 2 7.53 -5.05 8.69
CA PHE A 2 7.25 -5.75 7.43
C PHE A 2 8.56 -6.10 6.73
N ASN A 3 8.63 -7.26 6.11
CA ASN A 3 9.81 -7.74 5.42
C ASN A 3 9.78 -7.30 3.94
N VAL A 4 10.88 -6.71 3.49
CA VAL A 4 11.09 -6.27 2.11
C VAL A 4 12.13 -7.14 1.44
N TYR A 5 11.92 -7.47 0.18
CA TYR A 5 12.89 -8.12 -0.67
C TYR A 5 13.20 -7.25 -1.90
N LEU A 6 14.47 -7.13 -2.26
CA LEU A 6 14.93 -6.27 -3.35
C LEU A 6 15.48 -7.11 -4.50
N VAL A 7 15.12 -6.78 -5.75
CA VAL A 7 15.63 -7.45 -6.96
C VAL A 7 16.04 -6.40 -7.98
N ASP A 8 17.30 -6.36 -8.33
CA ASP A 8 17.86 -5.47 -9.36
C ASP A 8 19.14 -6.13 -9.90
N ASP A 9 19.35 -6.16 -11.20
CA ASP A 9 20.54 -6.79 -11.79
C ASP A 9 21.84 -6.03 -11.52
N ASP A 10 21.75 -4.79 -11.05
CA ASP A 10 22.87 -3.97 -10.59
C ASP A 10 23.04 -4.07 -9.07
N ALA A 11 24.12 -4.74 -8.64
CA ALA A 11 24.44 -4.91 -7.22
C ALA A 11 24.69 -3.57 -6.50
N LEU A 12 25.20 -2.54 -7.20
CA LEU A 12 25.44 -1.23 -6.60
C LEU A 12 24.12 -0.51 -6.27
N ILE A 13 23.11 -0.67 -7.12
CA ILE A 13 21.76 -0.14 -6.84
C ILE A 13 21.14 -0.83 -5.63
N LEU A 14 21.31 -2.15 -5.50
CA LEU A 14 20.84 -2.88 -4.31
C LEU A 14 21.52 -2.39 -3.03
N GLU A 15 22.84 -2.22 -3.06
CA GLU A 15 23.61 -1.68 -1.92
C GLU A 15 23.13 -0.26 -1.57
N GLU A 16 22.97 0.62 -2.55
CA GLU A 16 22.46 1.97 -2.36
C GLU A 16 21.05 1.97 -1.74
N LEU A 17 20.14 1.17 -2.26
CA LEU A 17 18.77 1.06 -1.73
C LEU A 17 18.76 0.53 -0.28
N ILE A 18 19.64 -0.42 0.05
CA ILE A 18 19.73 -0.96 1.41
C ILE A 18 20.25 0.09 2.40
N GLU A 19 21.26 0.86 2.01
CA GLU A 19 21.95 1.79 2.90
C GLU A 19 21.24 3.15 3.02
N VAL A 20 20.73 3.69 1.90
CA VAL A 20 20.21 5.07 1.85
C VAL A 20 18.76 5.15 2.29
N VAL A 21 17.96 4.12 1.98
CA VAL A 21 16.53 4.15 2.30
C VAL A 21 16.30 3.88 3.79
N PRO A 22 15.57 4.75 4.51
CA PRO A 22 15.32 4.58 5.95
C PRO A 22 14.23 3.54 6.22
N TRP A 23 14.52 2.29 5.90
CA TRP A 23 13.57 1.17 6.01
C TRP A 23 13.00 1.03 7.41
N LEU A 24 13.88 1.03 8.43
CA LEU A 24 13.50 0.81 9.83
C LEU A 24 12.57 1.91 10.36
N ASP A 25 12.85 3.17 10.02
CA ASP A 25 12.07 4.33 10.45
C ASP A 25 10.64 4.27 9.88
N ASN A 26 10.47 3.63 8.72
CA ASN A 26 9.19 3.42 8.05
C ASN A 26 8.51 2.08 8.40
N GLY A 27 9.09 1.30 9.32
CA GLY A 27 8.51 0.04 9.80
C GLY A 27 8.79 -1.18 8.92
N PHE A 28 9.85 -1.11 8.10
CA PHE A 28 10.29 -2.19 7.22
C PHE A 28 11.67 -2.72 7.61
N THR A 29 11.97 -3.95 7.17
CA THR A 29 13.30 -4.57 7.29
C THR A 29 13.61 -5.27 5.97
N VAL A 30 14.80 -5.04 5.42
CA VAL A 30 15.24 -5.76 4.23
C VAL A 30 15.59 -7.19 4.64
N ALA A 31 14.80 -8.16 4.17
CA ALA A 31 14.97 -9.59 4.46
C ALA A 31 15.96 -10.26 3.51
N GLY A 32 16.18 -9.67 2.35
CA GLY A 32 17.15 -10.16 1.37
C GLY A 32 17.15 -9.33 0.09
N SER A 33 18.16 -9.57 -0.75
CA SER A 33 18.30 -8.97 -2.05
C SER A 33 18.98 -9.92 -3.02
N GLN A 34 18.67 -9.82 -4.31
CA GLN A 34 19.20 -10.72 -5.32
C GLN A 34 19.36 -10.02 -6.66
N THR A 35 20.48 -10.28 -7.36
CA THR A 35 20.71 -9.72 -8.70
C THR A 35 20.19 -10.63 -9.82
N ASN A 36 19.93 -11.89 -9.52
CA ASN A 36 19.41 -12.85 -10.49
C ASN A 36 17.92 -13.11 -10.25
N PRO A 37 17.01 -12.78 -11.19
CA PRO A 37 15.58 -12.94 -11.00
C PRO A 37 15.11 -14.39 -10.79
N MET A 38 15.83 -15.38 -11.33
CA MET A 38 15.51 -16.79 -11.11
C MET A 38 15.82 -17.22 -9.68
N ALA A 39 17.00 -16.84 -9.16
CA ALA A 39 17.36 -17.09 -7.77
C ALA A 39 16.44 -16.35 -6.81
N ALA A 40 16.02 -15.12 -7.16
CA ALA A 40 15.06 -14.34 -6.39
C ALA A 40 13.72 -15.07 -6.19
N ILE A 41 13.20 -15.78 -7.19
CA ILE A 41 11.95 -16.55 -7.06
C ILE A 41 12.08 -17.60 -5.96
N GLU A 42 13.18 -18.33 -5.91
CA GLU A 42 13.40 -19.38 -4.92
C GLU A 42 13.52 -18.79 -3.51
N GLU A 43 14.34 -17.75 -3.34
CA GLU A 43 14.55 -17.10 -2.05
C GLU A 43 13.27 -16.40 -1.54
N ILE A 44 12.55 -15.69 -2.40
CA ILE A 44 11.28 -15.04 -2.07
C ILE A 44 10.23 -16.10 -1.67
N GLY A 45 10.20 -17.24 -2.37
CA GLY A 45 9.30 -18.35 -2.04
C GLY A 45 9.55 -18.92 -0.64
N PHE A 46 10.80 -18.91 -0.19
CA PHE A 46 11.18 -19.35 1.16
C PHE A 46 10.94 -18.26 2.22
N LEU A 47 11.41 -17.02 1.95
CA LEU A 47 11.35 -15.90 2.90
C LEU A 47 9.95 -15.31 3.07
N LYS A 48 9.11 -15.40 2.03
CA LYS A 48 7.74 -14.87 1.97
C LYS A 48 7.65 -13.42 2.47
N PRO A 49 8.35 -12.48 1.81
CA PRO A 49 8.35 -11.09 2.21
C PRO A 49 6.95 -10.46 2.05
N ASP A 50 6.69 -9.41 2.83
CA ASP A 50 5.45 -8.63 2.72
C ASP A 50 5.46 -7.73 1.47
N VAL A 51 6.66 -7.31 1.00
CA VAL A 51 6.85 -6.42 -0.15
C VAL A 51 8.03 -6.89 -0.99
N VAL A 52 7.89 -6.83 -2.31
CA VAL A 52 8.97 -7.03 -3.26
C VAL A 52 9.16 -5.75 -4.08
N PHE A 53 10.34 -5.16 -4.01
CA PHE A 53 10.79 -4.12 -4.93
C PHE A 53 11.61 -4.78 -6.02
N CYS A 54 11.28 -4.54 -7.28
CA CYS A 54 12.05 -5.13 -8.36
C CYS A 54 12.31 -4.13 -9.50
N ASP A 55 13.48 -4.26 -10.13
CA ASP A 55 13.75 -3.57 -11.38
C ASP A 55 12.92 -4.16 -12.52
N LEU A 56 12.58 -3.30 -13.48
CA LEU A 56 11.82 -3.72 -14.65
C LEU A 56 12.69 -4.48 -15.65
N LYS A 57 13.94 -4.01 -15.88
CA LYS A 57 14.81 -4.51 -16.94
C LYS A 57 15.97 -5.30 -16.37
N MET A 58 15.82 -6.62 -16.32
CA MET A 58 16.87 -7.53 -15.87
C MET A 58 17.19 -8.56 -16.96
N PRO A 59 18.43 -9.03 -17.05
CA PRO A 59 18.81 -10.09 -17.98
C PRO A 59 18.04 -11.40 -17.74
N GLY A 60 17.56 -12.01 -18.82
CA GLY A 60 16.88 -13.30 -18.79
C GLY A 60 15.41 -13.27 -18.39
N MET A 61 14.98 -12.36 -17.48
CA MET A 61 13.60 -12.21 -17.05
C MET A 61 13.34 -10.78 -16.61
N ASP A 62 12.36 -10.12 -17.18
CA ASP A 62 11.98 -8.79 -16.74
C ASP A 62 11.13 -8.79 -15.45
N GLY A 63 10.98 -7.62 -14.82
CA GLY A 63 10.24 -7.48 -13.56
C GLY A 63 8.76 -7.84 -13.67
N ASN A 64 8.12 -7.62 -14.82
CA ASN A 64 6.73 -8.00 -15.03
C ASN A 64 6.54 -9.52 -15.04
N GLU A 65 7.47 -10.25 -15.71
CA GLU A 65 7.47 -11.71 -15.73
C GLU A 65 7.83 -12.29 -14.35
N LEU A 66 8.78 -11.67 -13.63
CA LEU A 66 9.11 -12.04 -12.26
C LEU A 66 7.87 -11.96 -11.35
N ILE A 67 7.18 -10.83 -11.36
CA ILE A 67 5.99 -10.61 -10.53
C ILE A 67 4.88 -11.60 -10.90
N LYS A 68 4.67 -11.85 -12.19
CA LYS A 68 3.69 -12.83 -12.66
C LYS A 68 3.97 -14.21 -12.07
N ARG A 69 5.22 -14.69 -12.15
CA ARG A 69 5.62 -16.00 -11.60
C ARG A 69 5.47 -16.05 -10.09
N LEU A 70 5.87 -15.01 -9.38
CA LEU A 70 5.68 -14.94 -7.92
C LEU A 70 4.20 -15.03 -7.54
N LYS A 71 3.31 -14.37 -8.27
CA LYS A 71 1.87 -14.46 -8.04
C LYS A 71 1.30 -15.84 -8.34
N GLU A 72 1.80 -16.52 -9.35
CA GLU A 72 1.41 -17.91 -9.68
C GLU A 72 1.78 -18.90 -8.55
N THR A 73 2.78 -18.57 -7.70
CA THR A 73 3.08 -19.38 -6.49
C THR A 73 2.08 -19.17 -5.36
N GLY A 74 1.16 -18.21 -5.49
CA GLY A 74 0.23 -17.84 -4.41
C GLY A 74 0.85 -16.93 -3.34
N LEU A 75 2.01 -16.33 -3.61
CA LEU A 75 2.65 -15.37 -2.69
C LEU A 75 1.77 -14.14 -2.51
N ASP A 76 1.43 -13.85 -1.27
CA ASP A 76 0.64 -12.69 -0.87
C ASP A 76 1.57 -11.53 -0.46
N ALA A 77 2.18 -10.88 -1.44
CA ALA A 77 3.06 -9.72 -1.27
C ALA A 77 2.57 -8.52 -2.07
N GLU A 78 2.94 -7.32 -1.62
CA GLU A 78 2.80 -6.11 -2.42
C GLU A 78 4.03 -5.96 -3.32
N TYR A 79 3.83 -5.43 -4.52
CA TYR A 79 4.90 -5.32 -5.52
C TYR A 79 5.11 -3.87 -5.91
N VAL A 80 6.36 -3.40 -5.85
CA VAL A 80 6.78 -2.07 -6.29
C VAL A 80 7.80 -2.23 -7.40
N MET A 81 7.55 -1.59 -8.54
CA MET A 81 8.50 -1.57 -9.65
C MET A 81 9.42 -0.37 -9.53
N ILE A 82 10.72 -0.55 -9.71
CA ILE A 82 11.71 0.53 -9.84
C ILE A 82 12.27 0.45 -11.26
N SER A 83 12.30 1.56 -12.01
CA SER A 83 12.74 1.49 -13.41
C SER A 83 13.34 2.79 -13.90
N ALA A 84 14.34 2.69 -14.77
CA ALA A 84 14.87 3.81 -15.54
C ALA A 84 13.97 4.21 -16.74
N TYR A 85 12.89 3.48 -16.99
CA TYR A 85 12.05 3.65 -18.17
C TYR A 85 10.63 4.06 -17.78
N ASP A 86 10.12 5.07 -18.46
CA ASP A 86 8.75 5.58 -18.37
C ASP A 86 7.82 4.96 -19.45
N ASN A 87 8.18 3.79 -19.99
CA ASN A 87 7.39 3.15 -21.05
C ASN A 87 5.99 2.79 -20.56
N PHE A 88 5.00 3.47 -21.10
CA PHE A 88 3.59 3.35 -20.75
C PHE A 88 3.06 1.90 -20.79
N GLU A 89 3.50 1.08 -21.76
CA GLU A 89 3.06 -0.32 -21.86
C GLU A 89 3.54 -1.16 -20.67
N ASN A 90 4.77 -1.00 -20.22
CA ASN A 90 5.30 -1.72 -19.07
C ASN A 90 4.61 -1.31 -17.77
N VAL A 91 4.37 -0.01 -17.58
CA VAL A 91 3.62 0.53 -16.45
C VAL A 91 2.20 -0.01 -16.45
N ARG A 92 1.54 -0.04 -17.60
CA ARG A 92 0.19 -0.60 -17.77
C ARG A 92 0.13 -2.08 -17.41
N ILE A 93 1.05 -2.90 -17.92
CA ILE A 93 1.14 -4.34 -17.61
C ILE A 93 1.32 -4.54 -16.10
N PHE A 94 2.22 -3.78 -15.48
CA PHE A 94 2.46 -3.84 -14.05
C PHE A 94 1.21 -3.57 -13.21
N PHE A 95 0.47 -2.51 -13.51
CA PHE A 95 -0.77 -2.19 -12.79
C PHE A 95 -1.92 -3.16 -13.11
N GLN A 96 -1.99 -3.72 -14.32
CA GLN A 96 -2.94 -4.79 -14.65
C GLN A 96 -2.67 -6.07 -13.83
N GLN A 97 -1.43 -6.30 -13.45
CA GLN A 97 -1.05 -7.37 -12.52
C GLN A 97 -1.24 -6.99 -11.05
N SER A 98 -1.99 -5.93 -10.74
CA SER A 98 -2.18 -5.44 -9.37
C SER A 98 -0.87 -5.05 -8.68
N GLY A 99 0.06 -4.44 -9.40
CA GLY A 99 1.23 -3.78 -8.82
C GLY A 99 0.80 -2.66 -7.88
N PHE A 100 1.57 -2.44 -6.83
CA PHE A 100 1.23 -1.42 -5.82
C PHE A 100 1.65 -0.03 -6.26
N ASP A 101 2.92 0.14 -6.64
CA ASP A 101 3.49 1.42 -7.04
C ASP A 101 4.65 1.27 -8.02
N TYR A 102 4.95 2.35 -8.74
CA TYR A 102 5.98 2.40 -9.75
C TYR A 102 6.87 3.63 -9.51
N ILE A 103 8.18 3.41 -9.33
CA ILE A 103 9.16 4.45 -9.03
C ILE A 103 10.13 4.58 -10.21
N LEU A 104 10.36 5.81 -10.68
CA LEU A 104 11.36 6.08 -11.70
C LEU A 104 12.75 6.26 -11.08
N LYS A 105 13.77 5.66 -11.71
CA LYS A 105 15.18 5.94 -11.40
C LYS A 105 15.60 7.31 -12.00
N PRO A 106 16.40 8.13 -11.32
CA PRO A 106 17.03 7.85 -10.02
C PRO A 106 16.03 7.94 -8.87
N VAL A 107 16.10 6.98 -7.96
CA VAL A 107 15.22 6.93 -6.79
C VAL A 107 15.58 8.08 -5.85
N ASN A 108 14.66 9.00 -5.62
CA ASN A 108 14.84 10.04 -4.62
C ASN A 108 14.18 9.66 -3.29
N ASN A 109 14.70 10.25 -2.20
CA ASN A 109 14.23 9.92 -0.86
C ASN A 109 12.75 10.29 -0.62
N GLU A 110 12.25 11.35 -1.26
CA GLU A 110 10.87 11.79 -1.08
C GLU A 110 9.88 10.79 -1.70
N ASP A 111 10.15 10.34 -2.94
CA ASP A 111 9.29 9.39 -3.63
C ASP A 111 9.24 8.05 -2.90
N ILE A 112 10.39 7.53 -2.45
CA ILE A 112 10.43 6.24 -1.77
C ILE A 112 9.77 6.31 -0.38
N GLN A 113 9.93 7.42 0.35
CA GLN A 113 9.23 7.62 1.62
C GLN A 113 7.71 7.61 1.45
N LEU A 114 7.18 8.32 0.46
CA LEU A 114 5.75 8.32 0.16
C LEU A 114 5.23 6.91 -0.16
N VAL A 115 6.00 6.12 -0.91
CA VAL A 115 5.65 4.73 -1.22
C VAL A 115 5.65 3.87 0.04
N LEU A 116 6.68 4.01 0.90
CA LEU A 116 6.78 3.26 2.16
C LEU A 116 5.64 3.59 3.14
N GLU A 117 5.28 4.87 3.28
CA GLU A 117 4.14 5.29 4.09
C GLU A 117 2.83 4.65 3.60
N ARG A 118 2.59 4.65 2.29
CA ARG A 118 1.40 4.04 1.67
C ARG A 118 1.39 2.52 1.84
N LEU A 119 2.54 1.86 1.65
CA LEU A 119 2.72 0.42 1.87
C LEU A 119 2.44 0.05 3.32
N ASN A 120 3.04 0.78 4.28
CA ASN A 120 2.83 0.52 5.70
C ASN A 120 1.36 0.62 6.08
N GLY A 121 0.68 1.68 5.61
CA GLY A 121 -0.77 1.84 5.80
C GLY A 121 -1.58 0.67 5.25
N ARG A 122 -1.25 0.18 4.04
CA ARG A 122 -1.95 -0.94 3.39
C ARG A 122 -1.71 -2.27 4.09
N LEU A 123 -0.45 -2.61 4.38
CA LEU A 123 -0.07 -3.86 5.03
C LEU A 123 -0.59 -3.95 6.47
N SER A 124 -0.55 -2.84 7.20
CA SER A 124 -1.12 -2.78 8.55
C SER A 124 -2.63 -3.02 8.57
N ARG A 125 -3.36 -2.60 7.54
CA ARG A 125 -4.79 -2.91 7.38
C ARG A 125 -5.03 -4.36 7.04
N LYS A 126 -4.22 -4.92 6.12
CA LYS A 126 -4.31 -6.32 5.71
C LYS A 126 -4.10 -7.26 6.91
N LYS A 127 -3.05 -7.06 7.70
CA LYS A 127 -2.81 -7.84 8.93
C LYS A 127 -3.96 -7.77 9.95
N ARG A 128 -4.76 -6.70 9.93
CA ARG A 128 -5.93 -6.56 10.83
C ARG A 128 -7.19 -7.22 10.28
N GLN A 129 -7.32 -7.32 8.96
CA GLN A 129 -8.45 -8.04 8.34
C GLN A 129 -8.32 -9.55 8.51
N ASP A 130 -7.08 -10.05 8.62
CA ASP A 130 -6.78 -11.46 8.88
C ASP A 130 -6.86 -11.82 10.38
N ASP A 131 -6.97 -10.80 11.27
CA ASP A 131 -7.17 -10.99 12.72
C ASP A 131 -8.57 -10.51 13.13
N PRO A 132 -9.55 -11.43 13.25
CA PRO A 132 -10.93 -11.09 13.64
C PRO A 132 -11.02 -10.46 15.06
N GLU A 133 -9.95 -10.50 15.86
CA GLU A 133 -9.88 -9.94 17.21
C GLU A 133 -9.23 -8.56 17.30
N ALA A 134 -8.84 -7.94 16.18
CA ALA A 134 -8.23 -6.60 16.15
C ALA A 134 -9.20 -5.45 16.52
N LYS A 135 -10.08 -5.69 17.49
CA LYS A 135 -10.75 -4.61 18.22
C LYS A 135 -9.72 -3.97 19.15
N THR A 136 -9.56 -2.66 19.03
CA THR A 136 -8.67 -1.94 19.96
C THR A 136 -9.22 -2.06 21.38
N ASP A 137 -8.37 -1.99 22.40
CA ASP A 137 -8.80 -1.94 23.80
C ASP A 137 -9.63 -0.67 24.14
N ASN A 138 -9.87 0.19 23.16
CA ASN A 138 -10.66 1.41 23.30
C ASN A 138 -12.03 1.25 22.62
N PRO A 139 -13.09 0.92 23.40
CA PRO A 139 -14.43 0.70 22.86
C PRO A 139 -15.01 1.93 22.13
N ASN A 140 -14.68 3.15 22.58
CA ASN A 140 -15.15 4.37 21.96
C ASN A 140 -14.48 4.63 20.60
N PHE A 141 -13.20 4.26 20.46
CA PHE A 141 -12.52 4.33 19.17
C PHE A 141 -13.10 3.31 18.17
N ASN A 142 -13.37 2.09 18.61
CA ASN A 142 -14.03 1.08 17.77
C ASN A 142 -15.42 1.53 17.29
N ARG A 143 -16.20 2.18 18.17
CA ARG A 143 -17.51 2.77 17.80
C ARG A 143 -17.34 3.92 16.79
N MET A 144 -16.28 4.72 16.94
CA MET A 144 -15.98 5.81 15.99
C MET A 144 -15.61 5.26 14.62
N ILE A 145 -14.79 4.21 14.55
CA ILE A 145 -14.45 3.54 13.28
C ILE A 145 -15.70 2.97 12.60
N ALA A 146 -16.53 2.23 13.35
CA ALA A 146 -17.80 1.71 12.81
C ALA A 146 -18.70 2.83 12.26
N TYR A 147 -18.79 3.95 12.97
CA TYR A 147 -19.55 5.11 12.51
C TYR A 147 -18.98 5.68 11.19
N ILE A 148 -17.67 5.78 11.06
CA ILE A 148 -17.02 6.26 9.82
C ILE A 148 -17.32 5.31 8.68
N ASP A 149 -17.23 4.00 8.91
CA ASP A 149 -17.48 2.96 7.89
C ASP A 149 -18.94 2.94 7.41
N GLU A 150 -19.88 3.29 8.28
CA GLU A 150 -21.30 3.40 7.93
C GLU A 150 -21.66 4.71 7.22
N ASN A 151 -20.94 5.80 7.53
CA ASN A 151 -21.26 7.15 7.06
C ASN A 151 -20.21 7.77 6.13
N TYR A 152 -19.40 6.95 5.48
CA TYR A 152 -18.25 7.39 4.65
C TYR A 152 -18.64 8.35 3.52
N CYS A 153 -19.87 8.30 3.01
CA CYS A 153 -20.37 9.18 1.96
C CYS A 153 -20.66 10.61 2.44
N GLU A 154 -20.73 10.82 3.75
CA GLU A 154 -21.00 12.12 4.33
C GLU A 154 -19.71 12.93 4.58
N LYS A 155 -19.87 14.23 4.93
CA LYS A 155 -18.75 15.07 5.32
C LYS A 155 -18.34 14.73 6.75
N ILE A 156 -17.28 13.94 6.93
CA ILE A 156 -16.71 13.59 8.23
C ILE A 156 -15.49 14.47 8.50
N THR A 157 -15.48 15.14 9.66
CA THR A 157 -14.36 16.00 10.09
C THR A 157 -13.92 15.60 11.51
N LEU A 158 -12.65 15.96 11.84
CA LEU A 158 -12.13 15.76 13.20
C LEU A 158 -12.99 16.44 14.27
N ASP A 159 -13.55 17.62 13.97
CA ASP A 159 -14.40 18.36 14.90
C ASP A 159 -15.67 17.59 15.23
N MET A 160 -16.34 17.11 14.19
CA MET A 160 -17.58 16.34 14.33
C MET A 160 -17.34 15.05 15.12
N LEU A 161 -16.22 14.35 14.85
CA LEU A 161 -15.86 13.14 15.59
C LEU A 161 -15.50 13.45 17.05
N ALA A 162 -14.77 14.55 17.28
CA ALA A 162 -14.39 15.01 18.61
C ALA A 162 -15.64 15.29 19.48
N GLU A 163 -16.59 16.04 18.94
CA GLU A 163 -17.85 16.33 19.59
C GLU A 163 -18.70 15.07 19.84
N LYS A 164 -18.85 14.22 18.81
CA LYS A 164 -19.72 13.04 18.88
C LYS A 164 -19.21 11.96 19.82
N PHE A 165 -17.89 11.74 19.89
CA PHE A 165 -17.29 10.65 20.68
C PHE A 165 -16.56 11.11 21.94
N GLY A 166 -16.57 12.42 22.25
CA GLY A 166 -15.99 12.98 23.47
C GLY A 166 -14.46 12.95 23.50
N PHE A 167 -13.80 13.00 22.33
CA PHE A 167 -12.36 13.05 22.21
C PHE A 167 -11.86 14.45 21.82
N SER A 168 -10.59 14.76 22.14
CA SER A 168 -9.93 15.89 21.51
C SER A 168 -9.47 15.54 20.09
N ARG A 169 -9.36 16.53 19.19
CA ARG A 169 -8.84 16.34 17.83
C ARG A 169 -7.46 15.65 17.82
N ASN A 170 -6.55 16.14 18.66
CA ASN A 170 -5.22 15.59 18.77
C ASN A 170 -5.25 14.12 19.21
N TYR A 171 -6.11 13.77 20.15
CA TYR A 171 -6.24 12.40 20.62
C TYR A 171 -6.80 11.48 19.53
N ILE A 172 -7.75 11.94 18.72
CA ILE A 172 -8.23 11.19 17.55
C ILE A 172 -7.06 10.93 16.58
N CYS A 173 -6.25 11.94 16.26
CA CYS A 173 -5.07 11.75 15.40
C CYS A 173 -4.10 10.72 15.98
N VAL A 174 -3.84 10.76 17.29
CA VAL A 174 -3.00 9.76 17.98
C VAL A 174 -3.61 8.36 17.89
N LEU A 175 -4.93 8.21 18.08
CA LEU A 175 -5.61 6.93 17.98
C LEU A 175 -5.53 6.36 16.56
N PHE A 176 -5.75 7.20 15.53
CA PHE A 176 -5.60 6.79 14.13
C PHE A 176 -4.15 6.38 13.82
N ALA A 177 -3.16 7.17 14.22
CA ALA A 177 -1.76 6.83 14.03
C ALA A 177 -1.38 5.53 14.76
N LYS A 178 -1.77 5.41 16.04
CA LYS A 178 -1.40 4.26 16.90
C LYS A 178 -2.09 2.96 16.47
N HIS A 179 -3.38 3.01 16.20
CA HIS A 179 -4.18 1.80 15.99
C HIS A 179 -4.44 1.50 14.51
N LEU A 180 -4.36 2.48 13.62
CA LEU A 180 -4.61 2.31 12.19
C LEU A 180 -3.41 2.70 11.31
N ASN A 181 -2.34 3.19 11.92
CA ASN A 181 -1.13 3.66 11.23
C ASN A 181 -1.46 4.55 10.00
N THR A 182 -2.44 5.42 10.17
CA THR A 182 -2.96 6.30 9.09
C THR A 182 -3.59 7.56 9.70
N SER A 183 -3.97 8.52 8.86
CA SER A 183 -4.79 9.67 9.26
C SER A 183 -6.27 9.42 8.98
N LEU A 184 -7.17 10.20 9.62
CA LEU A 184 -8.60 10.17 9.32
C LEU A 184 -8.87 10.40 7.82
N THR A 185 -8.17 11.36 7.21
CA THR A 185 -8.37 11.72 5.80
C THR A 185 -7.98 10.56 4.88
N CYS A 186 -6.83 9.95 5.11
CA CYS A 186 -6.39 8.79 4.35
C CYS A 186 -7.35 7.61 4.53
N TYR A 187 -7.74 7.31 5.78
CA TYR A 187 -8.68 6.23 6.08
C TYR A 187 -10.02 6.42 5.34
N LEU A 188 -10.58 7.64 5.39
CA LEU A 188 -11.85 7.95 4.71
C LEU A 188 -11.72 7.86 3.18
N THR A 189 -10.60 8.35 2.63
CA THR A 189 -10.33 8.26 1.18
C THR A 189 -10.26 6.81 0.72
N ASP A 190 -9.61 5.95 1.49
CA ASP A 190 -9.46 4.54 1.13
C ASP A 190 -10.78 3.78 1.15
N ILE A 191 -11.64 4.02 2.16
CA ILE A 191 -12.99 3.43 2.19
C ILE A 191 -13.77 3.87 0.96
N ARG A 192 -13.76 5.16 0.64
CA ARG A 192 -14.45 5.72 -0.52
C ARG A 192 -13.94 5.11 -1.82
N MET A 193 -12.61 4.97 -1.98
CA MET A 193 -12.02 4.34 -3.17
C MET A 193 -12.34 2.86 -3.27
N LYS A 194 -12.36 2.14 -2.15
CA LYS A 194 -12.78 0.73 -2.13
C LYS A 194 -14.22 0.57 -2.60
N ARG A 195 -15.13 1.38 -2.06
CA ARG A 195 -16.55 1.37 -2.47
C ARG A 195 -16.75 1.80 -3.91
N ALA A 196 -16.02 2.82 -4.37
CA ALA A 196 -16.07 3.24 -5.76
C ALA A 196 -15.62 2.13 -6.71
N LYS A 197 -14.56 1.38 -6.39
CA LYS A 197 -14.10 0.23 -7.17
C LYS A 197 -15.16 -0.89 -7.23
N GLU A 198 -15.81 -1.19 -6.10
CA GLU A 198 -16.89 -2.17 -6.03
C GLU A 198 -18.07 -1.76 -6.94
N MET A 199 -18.49 -0.49 -6.87
CA MET A 199 -19.59 0.04 -7.71
C MET A 199 -19.23 0.08 -9.20
N LEU A 200 -18.00 0.46 -9.55
CA LEU A 200 -17.51 0.50 -10.92
C LEU A 200 -17.26 -0.89 -11.54
N SER A 201 -17.36 -1.96 -10.77
CA SER A 201 -17.34 -3.33 -11.31
C SER A 201 -18.57 -3.61 -12.17
N ASP A 202 -19.67 -2.89 -11.95
CA ASP A 202 -20.81 -2.88 -12.87
C ASP A 202 -20.49 -1.98 -14.07
N ARG A 203 -20.48 -2.57 -15.27
CA ARG A 203 -20.18 -1.86 -16.53
C ARG A 203 -21.21 -0.76 -16.89
N ALA A 204 -22.38 -0.77 -16.27
CA ALA A 204 -23.43 0.23 -16.46
C ALA A 204 -23.27 1.44 -15.53
N ALA A 205 -22.40 1.37 -14.51
CA ALA A 205 -22.23 2.43 -13.52
C ALA A 205 -21.54 3.66 -14.14
N LEU A 206 -22.14 4.83 -13.98
CA LEU A 206 -21.55 6.09 -14.41
C LEU A 206 -20.59 6.60 -13.35
N VAL A 207 -19.36 6.96 -13.76
CA VAL A 207 -18.30 7.47 -12.84
C VAL A 207 -18.80 8.64 -11.99
N LYS A 208 -19.60 9.55 -12.56
CA LYS A 208 -20.16 10.69 -11.85
C LYS A 208 -21.13 10.28 -10.75
N GLU A 209 -21.97 9.29 -10.99
CA GLU A 209 -22.93 8.78 -9.99
C GLU A 209 -22.19 8.05 -8.87
N VAL A 210 -21.19 7.24 -9.21
CA VAL A 210 -20.35 6.56 -8.23
C VAL A 210 -19.57 7.54 -7.36
N ALA A 211 -19.02 8.60 -7.95
CA ALA A 211 -18.32 9.63 -7.18
C ALA A 211 -19.25 10.32 -6.17
N LEU A 212 -20.46 10.69 -6.58
CA LEU A 212 -21.48 11.28 -5.68
C LEU A 212 -21.87 10.30 -4.56
N ALA A 213 -22.12 9.04 -4.90
CA ALA A 213 -22.44 7.99 -3.94
C ALA A 213 -21.32 7.73 -2.91
N CYS A 214 -20.05 7.93 -3.32
CA CYS A 214 -18.90 7.83 -2.45
C CYS A 214 -18.56 9.13 -1.67
N GLY A 215 -19.39 10.17 -1.78
CA GLY A 215 -19.26 11.42 -1.01
C GLY A 215 -18.32 12.47 -1.62
N TYR A 216 -18.02 12.38 -2.93
CA TYR A 216 -17.33 13.43 -3.69
C TYR A 216 -18.37 14.37 -4.33
N LYS A 217 -18.47 15.60 -3.83
CA LYS A 217 -19.52 16.55 -4.24
C LYS A 217 -19.15 17.48 -5.40
N GLU A 218 -17.86 17.55 -5.77
CA GLU A 218 -17.37 18.43 -6.84
C GLU A 218 -16.52 17.64 -7.84
N TYR A 219 -16.78 17.90 -9.12
CA TYR A 219 -15.95 17.53 -10.25
C TYR A 219 -15.35 18.78 -10.86
#